data_7d072645142ae3f504b5ee1e088bfe52
#
_entry.id   7d072645142ae3f504b5ee1e088bfe52
#
_cell.length_a   1.000
_cell.length_b   1.000
_cell.length_c   1.000
_cell.angle_alpha   90.00
_cell.angle_beta   90.00
_cell.angle_gamma   90.00
#
_symmetry.space_group_name_H-M   'P 1'
#
loop_
_entity.id
_entity.type
_entity.pdbx_description
1 polymer ?
#
loop_
_entity_poly.entity_id
_entity_poly.type
_entity_poly.pdbx_seq_one_letter_code
_entity_poly.pdbx_strand_id
1 'polypeptide(L)'
;MQAIVSDTEITRAVRIFLTWCRMERGLAKNSLDAYAHDLGVFSRFVEGQPPSGYPTAEVLAEYVNSLYKNGLSSRSIARNLSAVRGLFRFLLEEGKITADPTEHISTPRQWSRIPRFLNRTQVEKLIAAPDSARPNGTRDHAMLELLYATGIRVSELIGLRLANVDLGLGVVRVTGKGNKQRLVPIHTAAIAAIRQYMDQDRPRLLKGRISPCLFVTARGTAMTRQAFWASMKLNGRKAGIFHNLSPHVMRHTFATHLLEGGADLRSVQAMLGHADLATTEKIGRAHV
;
A
#
# COMPACT_ATOMS: atom_id res chain seq x y z
N MET A 1 29.47 21.79 -9.87
CA MET A 1 29.28 22.78 -8.79
C MET A 1 28.09 22.28 -7.97
N GLN A 2 28.35 21.52 -6.89
CA GLN A 2 27.32 21.09 -5.95
C GLN A 2 26.88 22.35 -5.18
N ALA A 3 25.61 22.71 -5.31
CA ALA A 3 25.01 23.76 -4.50
C ALA A 3 25.15 23.35 -3.03
N ILE A 4 25.83 24.17 -2.26
CA ILE A 4 25.88 24.09 -0.80
C ILE A 4 24.45 24.33 -0.34
N VAL A 5 23.75 23.27 0.01
CA VAL A 5 22.41 23.37 0.64
C VAL A 5 22.66 24.07 1.96
N SER A 6 22.19 25.30 2.10
CA SER A 6 22.27 26.04 3.37
C SER A 6 21.52 25.22 4.41
N ASP A 7 22.19 24.82 5.48
CA ASP A 7 21.63 24.01 6.55
C ASP A 7 20.76 24.90 7.44
N THR A 8 19.57 25.22 6.94
CA THR A 8 18.59 26.05 7.64
C THR A 8 18.13 25.34 8.92
N GLU A 9 17.65 26.12 9.89
CA GLU A 9 17.13 25.59 11.16
C GLU A 9 16.06 24.53 10.93
N ILE A 10 15.15 24.76 9.98
CA ILE A 10 14.10 23.81 9.63
C ILE A 10 14.66 22.52 9.00
N THR A 11 15.67 22.62 8.14
CA THR A 11 16.30 21.46 7.50
C THR A 11 17.01 20.57 8.53
N ARG A 12 17.68 21.19 9.51
CA ARG A 12 18.28 20.50 10.66
C ARG A 12 17.22 19.82 11.51
N ALA A 13 16.13 20.52 11.84
CA ALA A 13 15.00 19.99 12.61
C ALA A 13 14.35 18.78 11.92
N VAL A 14 14.15 18.83 10.61
CA VAL A 14 13.62 17.71 9.82
C VAL A 14 14.52 16.48 9.93
N ARG A 15 15.85 16.63 9.83
CA ARG A 15 16.77 15.49 9.98
C ARG A 15 16.70 14.86 11.37
N ILE A 16 16.67 15.67 12.42
CA ILE A 16 16.56 15.19 13.80
C ILE A 16 15.22 14.47 14.00
N PHE A 17 14.12 15.05 13.56
CA PHE A 17 12.80 14.46 13.64
C PHE A 17 12.71 13.11 12.91
N LEU A 18 13.24 12.99 11.69
CA LEU A 18 13.25 11.72 10.95
C LEU A 18 14.09 10.65 11.66
N THR A 19 15.21 11.06 12.28
CA THR A 19 16.04 10.17 13.08
C THR A 19 15.27 9.70 14.32
N TRP A 20 14.62 10.59 15.05
CA TRP A 20 13.76 10.27 16.19
C TRP A 20 12.60 9.36 15.80
N CYS A 21 11.92 9.63 14.68
CA CYS A 21 10.87 8.77 14.15
C CYS A 21 11.35 7.34 13.87
N ARG A 22 12.61 7.20 13.42
CA ARG A 22 13.24 5.91 13.17
C ARG A 22 13.60 5.17 14.45
N MET A 23 14.24 5.86 15.40
CA MET A 23 14.85 5.26 16.58
C MET A 23 13.82 5.04 17.70
N GLU A 24 13.02 6.06 18.01
CA GLU A 24 12.09 6.04 19.14
C GLU A 24 10.68 5.56 18.76
N ARG A 25 10.16 5.99 17.60
CA ARG A 25 8.82 5.57 17.13
C ARG A 25 8.81 4.29 16.31
N GLY A 26 9.97 3.76 15.92
CA GLY A 26 10.07 2.52 15.15
C GLY A 26 9.30 2.57 13.82
N LEU A 27 9.21 3.75 13.18
CA LEU A 27 8.46 3.88 11.93
C LEU A 27 9.06 3.01 10.84
N ALA A 28 8.21 2.31 10.09
CA ALA A 28 8.62 1.50 8.95
C ALA A 28 9.27 2.36 7.87
N LYS A 29 10.26 1.79 7.15
CA LYS A 29 11.00 2.46 6.08
C LYS A 29 10.11 3.26 5.12
N ASN A 30 9.03 2.66 4.60
CA ASN A 30 8.13 3.35 3.68
C ASN A 30 7.44 4.59 4.29
N SER A 31 7.17 4.58 5.60
CA SER A 31 6.62 5.75 6.29
C SER A 31 7.66 6.83 6.46
N LEU A 32 8.90 6.45 6.78
CA LEU A 32 10.03 7.39 6.85
C LEU A 32 10.34 8.01 5.49
N ASP A 33 10.35 7.22 4.42
CA ASP A 33 10.58 7.71 3.06
C ASP A 33 9.47 8.70 2.64
N ALA A 34 8.20 8.42 3.01
CA ALA A 34 7.09 9.31 2.75
C ALA A 34 7.21 10.62 3.54
N TYR A 35 7.57 10.55 4.84
CA TYR A 35 7.80 11.73 5.68
C TYR A 35 8.98 12.55 5.17
N ALA A 36 10.10 11.89 4.81
CA ALA A 36 11.27 12.57 4.25
C ALA A 36 10.93 13.31 2.96
N HIS A 37 10.15 12.68 2.07
CA HIS A 37 9.69 13.34 0.86
C HIS A 37 8.82 14.57 1.16
N ASP A 38 7.78 14.39 2.01
CA ASP A 38 6.82 15.46 2.32
C ASP A 38 7.48 16.62 3.05
N LEU A 39 8.35 16.34 4.04
CA LEU A 39 9.10 17.35 4.77
C LEU A 39 10.18 18.00 3.92
N GLY A 40 10.77 17.29 2.96
CA GLY A 40 11.66 17.87 1.97
C GLY A 40 10.99 18.88 1.04
N VAL A 41 9.71 18.66 0.69
CA VAL A 41 8.90 19.67 -0.04
C VAL A 41 8.65 20.89 0.84
N PHE A 42 8.34 20.67 2.11
CA PHE A 42 8.10 21.71 3.11
C PHE A 42 9.37 22.56 3.35
N SER A 43 10.53 21.94 3.60
CA SER A 43 11.80 22.66 3.81
C SER A 43 12.13 23.58 2.65
N ARG A 44 12.03 23.10 1.41
CA ARG A 44 12.29 23.94 0.21
C ARG A 44 11.33 25.13 0.09
N PHE A 45 10.09 24.98 0.51
CA PHE A 45 9.15 26.09 0.53
C PHE A 45 9.57 27.14 1.56
N VAL A 46 9.95 26.71 2.76
CA VAL A 46 10.38 27.60 3.85
C VAL A 46 11.70 28.29 3.53
N GLU A 47 12.66 27.62 2.88
CA GLU A 47 13.93 28.20 2.45
C GLU A 47 13.76 29.40 1.50
N GLY A 48 12.65 29.48 0.79
CA GLY A 48 12.29 30.60 -0.07
C GLY A 48 11.66 31.79 0.67
N GLN A 49 11.46 31.69 2.02
CA GLN A 49 10.88 32.75 2.85
C GLN A 49 11.98 33.51 3.63
N PRO A 50 11.73 34.74 4.09
CA PRO A 50 12.71 35.49 4.89
C PRO A 50 13.12 34.69 6.15
N PRO A 51 14.40 34.69 6.52
CA PRO A 51 14.91 33.92 7.65
C PRO A 51 14.41 34.52 8.97
N SER A 52 13.46 33.90 9.60
CA SER A 52 12.95 34.25 10.93
C SER A 52 12.60 33.01 11.76
N GLY A 53 13.56 32.12 11.98
CA GLY A 53 13.36 30.95 12.83
C GLY A 53 12.39 29.91 12.24
N TYR A 54 11.54 29.33 13.10
CA TYR A 54 10.52 28.37 12.66
C TYR A 54 9.32 29.09 12.02
N PRO A 55 8.73 28.49 10.96
CA PRO A 55 7.59 29.05 10.25
C PRO A 55 6.40 29.35 11.16
N THR A 56 5.76 30.50 10.94
CA THR A 56 4.52 30.92 11.62
C THR A 56 3.29 30.23 11.00
N ALA A 57 2.12 30.42 11.63
CA ALA A 57 0.84 29.88 11.11
C ALA A 57 0.50 30.47 9.73
N GLU A 58 0.85 31.73 9.47
CA GLU A 58 0.65 32.40 8.17
C GLU A 58 1.48 31.73 7.07
N VAL A 59 2.77 31.50 7.30
CA VAL A 59 3.66 30.79 6.37
C VAL A 59 3.16 29.38 6.08
N LEU A 60 2.63 28.69 7.11
CA LEU A 60 2.05 27.36 6.93
C LEU A 60 0.75 27.41 6.11
N ALA A 61 -0.08 28.44 6.27
CA ALA A 61 -1.28 28.63 5.45
C ALA A 61 -0.89 28.88 3.97
N GLU A 62 0.14 29.68 3.73
CA GLU A 62 0.70 29.90 2.39
C GLU A 62 1.26 28.61 1.79
N TYR A 63 1.94 27.80 2.60
CA TYR A 63 2.42 26.48 2.19
C TYR A 63 1.27 25.59 1.72
N VAL A 64 0.20 25.48 2.49
CA VAL A 64 -0.99 24.71 2.12
C VAL A 64 -1.58 25.20 0.79
N ASN A 65 -1.69 26.51 0.63
CA ASN A 65 -2.17 27.13 -0.61
C ASN A 65 -1.24 26.80 -1.80
N SER A 66 0.08 26.77 -1.57
CA SER A 66 1.05 26.39 -2.61
C SER A 66 0.87 24.93 -3.05
N LEU A 67 0.57 24.02 -2.13
CA LEU A 67 0.28 22.61 -2.46
C LEU A 67 -0.97 22.47 -3.34
N TYR A 68 -2.02 23.26 -3.08
CA TYR A 68 -3.21 23.32 -3.96
C TYR A 68 -2.88 23.89 -5.34
N LYS A 69 -2.14 25.00 -5.40
CA LYS A 69 -1.72 25.62 -6.67
C LYS A 69 -0.87 24.67 -7.52
N ASN A 70 -0.06 23.83 -6.89
CA ASN A 70 0.74 22.80 -7.56
C ASN A 70 -0.08 21.54 -7.94
N GLY A 71 -1.40 21.56 -7.82
CA GLY A 71 -2.30 20.50 -8.27
C GLY A 71 -2.28 19.21 -7.44
N LEU A 72 -1.77 19.26 -6.19
CA LEU A 72 -1.80 18.09 -5.34
C LEU A 72 -3.24 17.71 -4.96
N SER A 73 -3.51 16.41 -4.91
CA SER A 73 -4.81 15.91 -4.43
C SER A 73 -5.01 16.21 -2.94
N SER A 74 -6.26 16.41 -2.50
CA SER A 74 -6.61 16.60 -1.07
C SER A 74 -6.02 15.51 -0.18
N ARG A 75 -5.92 14.27 -0.68
CA ARG A 75 -5.30 13.15 0.05
C ARG A 75 -3.79 13.33 0.21
N SER A 76 -3.10 13.81 -0.82
CA SER A 76 -1.66 14.09 -0.77
C SER A 76 -1.37 15.24 0.17
N ILE A 77 -2.19 16.31 0.13
CA ILE A 77 -2.07 17.46 1.03
C ILE A 77 -2.30 17.03 2.49
N ALA A 78 -3.34 16.22 2.78
CA ALA A 78 -3.59 15.72 4.11
C ALA A 78 -2.44 14.86 4.67
N ARG A 79 -1.81 14.03 3.83
CA ARG A 79 -0.64 13.24 4.22
C ARG A 79 0.56 14.14 4.52
N ASN A 80 0.82 15.12 3.66
CA ASN A 80 1.90 16.09 3.84
C ASN A 80 1.71 16.87 5.15
N LEU A 81 0.53 17.40 5.40
CA LEU A 81 0.20 18.09 6.65
C LEU A 81 0.36 17.18 7.88
N SER A 82 0.11 15.88 7.77
CA SER A 82 0.36 14.95 8.87
C SER A 82 1.85 14.85 9.22
N ALA A 83 2.74 14.89 8.21
CA ALA A 83 4.19 14.89 8.44
C ALA A 83 4.64 16.23 9.07
N VAL A 84 4.12 17.35 8.57
CA VAL A 84 4.42 18.70 9.11
C VAL A 84 3.94 18.83 10.56
N ARG A 85 2.73 18.43 10.88
CA ARG A 85 2.22 18.39 12.27
C ARG A 85 3.06 17.51 13.17
N GLY A 86 3.51 16.35 12.67
CA GLY A 86 4.42 15.49 13.42
C GLY A 86 5.71 16.20 13.78
N LEU A 87 6.30 16.94 12.85
CA LEU A 87 7.51 17.74 13.07
C LEU A 87 7.28 18.83 14.11
N PHE A 88 6.22 19.65 13.98
CA PHE A 88 5.98 20.76 14.92
C PHE A 88 5.63 20.26 16.33
N ARG A 89 4.89 19.15 16.45
CA ARG A 89 4.67 18.53 17.76
C ARG A 89 5.98 18.06 18.41
N PHE A 90 6.87 17.45 17.63
CA PHE A 90 8.20 17.08 18.12
C PHE A 90 9.01 18.30 18.57
N LEU A 91 9.00 19.41 17.80
CA LEU A 91 9.68 20.66 18.18
C LEU A 91 9.11 21.27 19.45
N LEU A 92 7.81 21.17 19.66
CA LEU A 92 7.16 21.62 20.90
C LEU A 92 7.55 20.76 22.09
N GLU A 93 7.57 19.43 21.92
CA GLU A 93 8.02 18.46 22.94
C GLU A 93 9.48 18.67 23.32
N GLU A 94 10.35 19.03 22.34
CA GLU A 94 11.77 19.36 22.56
C GLU A 94 12.02 20.80 23.06
N GLY A 95 10.95 21.58 23.30
CA GLY A 95 11.06 22.95 23.78
C GLY A 95 11.72 23.92 22.78
N LYS A 96 11.75 23.60 21.51
CA LYS A 96 12.31 24.43 20.44
C LYS A 96 11.35 25.54 19.99
N ILE A 97 10.07 25.36 20.22
CA ILE A 97 8.99 26.31 19.99
C ILE A 97 8.08 26.35 21.21
N THR A 98 7.39 27.45 21.42
CA THR A 98 6.48 27.66 22.56
C THR A 98 5.00 27.39 22.23
N ALA A 99 4.66 27.35 20.94
CA ALA A 99 3.30 27.07 20.44
C ALA A 99 3.37 26.28 19.14
N ASP A 100 2.39 25.40 18.88
CA ASP A 100 2.28 24.65 17.64
C ASP A 100 1.60 25.49 16.54
N PRO A 101 2.32 25.97 15.53
CA PRO A 101 1.73 26.79 14.48
C PRO A 101 0.79 26.02 13.55
N THR A 102 0.72 24.67 13.70
CA THR A 102 -0.17 23.83 12.90
C THR A 102 -1.55 23.64 13.51
N GLU A 103 -1.80 24.13 14.75
CA GLU A 103 -3.01 23.84 15.55
C GLU A 103 -4.29 24.22 14.81
N HIS A 104 -4.30 25.41 14.19
CA HIS A 104 -5.47 25.94 13.51
C HIS A 104 -5.54 25.64 12.01
N ILE A 105 -4.59 24.88 11.47
CA ILE A 105 -4.60 24.53 10.04
C ILE A 105 -5.63 23.44 9.78
N SER A 106 -6.63 23.76 8.97
CA SER A 106 -7.66 22.79 8.56
C SER A 106 -7.09 21.74 7.62
N THR A 107 -7.34 20.46 7.92
CA THR A 107 -7.05 19.38 6.97
C THR A 107 -8.14 19.38 5.88
N PRO A 108 -7.76 19.29 4.58
CA PRO A 108 -8.75 19.19 3.52
C PRO A 108 -9.74 18.05 3.78
N ARG A 109 -11.04 18.33 3.70
CA ARG A 109 -12.07 17.29 3.81
C ARG A 109 -11.88 16.32 2.65
N GLN A 110 -11.59 15.08 2.96
CA GLN A 110 -11.58 14.02 1.97
C GLN A 110 -13.04 13.55 1.79
N TRP A 111 -13.58 13.75 0.59
CA TRP A 111 -14.82 13.07 0.22
C TRP A 111 -14.50 11.59 0.19
N SER A 112 -15.03 10.86 1.15
CA SER A 112 -14.96 9.40 1.18
C SER A 112 -15.79 8.88 0.00
N ARG A 113 -15.12 8.57 -1.12
CA ARG A 113 -15.78 7.78 -2.16
C ARG A 113 -16.00 6.40 -1.56
N ILE A 114 -17.25 5.94 -1.54
CA ILE A 114 -17.59 4.57 -1.16
C ILE A 114 -16.68 3.64 -1.96
N PRO A 115 -15.89 2.78 -1.31
CA PRO A 115 -15.01 1.87 -2.02
C PRO A 115 -15.84 1.00 -2.95
N ARG A 116 -15.57 1.06 -4.25
CA ARG A 116 -16.22 0.18 -5.22
C ARG A 116 -15.58 -1.20 -5.10
N PHE A 117 -16.37 -2.22 -4.91
CA PHE A 117 -15.94 -3.61 -5.01
C PHE A 117 -16.46 -4.22 -6.32
N LEU A 118 -15.88 -5.33 -6.73
CA LEU A 118 -16.32 -6.08 -7.91
C LEU A 118 -17.43 -7.05 -7.50
N ASN A 119 -18.45 -7.18 -8.32
CA ASN A 119 -19.41 -8.26 -8.13
C ASN A 119 -18.82 -9.64 -8.53
N ARG A 120 -19.46 -10.73 -8.18
CA ARG A 120 -18.98 -12.10 -8.41
C ARG A 120 -18.66 -12.36 -9.89
N THR A 121 -19.54 -11.99 -10.79
CA THR A 121 -19.35 -12.15 -12.24
C THR A 121 -18.14 -11.36 -12.76
N GLN A 122 -17.89 -10.15 -12.22
CA GLN A 122 -16.71 -9.37 -12.59
C GLN A 122 -15.41 -10.03 -12.09
N VAL A 123 -15.44 -10.60 -10.89
CA VAL A 123 -14.29 -11.34 -10.34
C VAL A 123 -13.99 -12.57 -11.19
N GLU A 124 -14.99 -13.38 -11.51
CA GLU A 124 -14.85 -14.57 -12.36
C GLU A 124 -14.25 -14.21 -13.73
N LYS A 125 -14.80 -13.18 -14.38
CA LYS A 125 -14.27 -12.68 -15.66
C LYS A 125 -12.83 -12.19 -15.54
N LEU A 126 -12.48 -11.50 -14.45
CA LEU A 126 -11.13 -11.01 -14.22
C LEU A 126 -10.13 -12.15 -14.04
N ILE A 127 -10.51 -13.16 -13.25
CA ILE A 127 -9.66 -14.33 -12.97
C ILE A 127 -9.46 -15.16 -14.25
N ALA A 128 -10.49 -15.31 -15.07
CA ALA A 128 -10.44 -16.04 -16.33
C ALA A 128 -9.75 -15.28 -17.49
N ALA A 129 -9.53 -13.96 -17.34
CA ALA A 129 -9.01 -13.12 -18.42
C ALA A 129 -7.56 -13.36 -18.84
N PRO A 130 -6.62 -13.86 -17.98
CA PRO A 130 -5.27 -14.23 -18.41
C PRO A 130 -5.29 -15.35 -19.45
N ASP A 131 -4.59 -15.13 -20.55
CA ASP A 131 -4.49 -16.07 -21.65
C ASP A 131 -3.43 -17.13 -21.34
N SER A 132 -3.85 -18.36 -21.05
CA SER A 132 -2.96 -19.49 -20.70
C SER A 132 -2.00 -19.89 -21.81
N ALA A 133 -2.26 -19.54 -23.05
CA ALA A 133 -1.34 -19.75 -24.16
C ALA A 133 -0.12 -18.81 -24.14
N ARG A 134 -0.22 -17.70 -23.39
CA ARG A 134 0.89 -16.76 -23.25
C ARG A 134 1.85 -17.17 -22.14
N PRO A 135 3.16 -16.85 -22.26
CA PRO A 135 4.19 -17.27 -21.30
C PRO A 135 3.97 -16.86 -19.82
N ASN A 136 3.04 -15.96 -19.55
CA ASN A 136 2.74 -15.49 -18.20
C ASN A 136 1.29 -15.78 -17.79
N GLY A 137 0.53 -16.48 -18.62
CA GLY A 137 -0.91 -16.59 -18.47
C GLY A 137 -1.30 -17.36 -17.22
N THR A 138 -0.75 -18.56 -17.02
CA THR A 138 -1.06 -19.36 -15.83
C THR A 138 -0.53 -18.71 -14.55
N ARG A 139 0.59 -17.97 -14.62
CA ARG A 139 1.09 -17.19 -13.48
C ARG A 139 0.09 -16.09 -13.08
N ASP A 140 -0.34 -15.30 -14.05
CA ASP A 140 -1.21 -14.16 -13.79
C ASP A 140 -2.60 -14.65 -13.31
N HIS A 141 -3.09 -15.77 -13.86
CA HIS A 141 -4.29 -16.46 -13.36
C HIS A 141 -4.12 -16.89 -11.90
N ALA A 142 -3.05 -17.63 -11.58
CA ALA A 142 -2.79 -18.10 -10.22
C ALA A 142 -2.61 -16.94 -9.21
N MET A 143 -2.00 -15.82 -9.63
CA MET A 143 -1.86 -14.64 -8.79
C MET A 143 -3.21 -13.96 -8.51
N LEU A 144 -4.09 -13.83 -9.50
CA LEU A 144 -5.42 -13.25 -9.33
C LEU A 144 -6.30 -14.16 -8.47
N GLU A 145 -6.26 -15.46 -8.71
CA GLU A 145 -6.99 -16.47 -7.95
C GLU A 145 -6.58 -16.45 -6.47
N LEU A 146 -5.27 -16.49 -6.20
CA LEU A 146 -4.76 -16.48 -4.83
C LEU A 146 -5.07 -15.14 -4.12
N LEU A 147 -4.98 -14.01 -4.83
CA LEU A 147 -5.31 -12.70 -4.27
C LEU A 147 -6.78 -12.63 -3.85
N TYR A 148 -7.68 -13.18 -4.67
CA TYR A 148 -9.10 -13.24 -4.35
C TYR A 148 -9.43 -14.29 -3.29
N ALA A 149 -8.77 -15.44 -3.30
CA ALA A 149 -8.98 -16.50 -2.31
C ALA A 149 -8.58 -16.10 -0.88
N THR A 150 -7.61 -15.19 -0.74
CA THR A 150 -6.97 -14.90 0.55
C THR A 150 -7.08 -13.45 0.99
N GLY A 151 -7.38 -12.54 0.08
CA GLY A 151 -7.38 -11.12 0.36
C GLY A 151 -6.04 -10.57 0.87
N ILE A 152 -4.91 -11.24 0.66
CA ILE A 152 -3.58 -10.79 1.12
C ILE A 152 -3.17 -9.50 0.43
N ARG A 153 -2.22 -8.76 1.03
CA ARG A 153 -1.70 -7.53 0.42
C ARG A 153 -0.85 -7.86 -0.80
N VAL A 154 -0.83 -6.95 -1.79
CA VAL A 154 0.01 -7.16 -3.00
C VAL A 154 1.48 -7.39 -2.66
N SER A 155 2.03 -6.73 -1.63
CA SER A 155 3.40 -6.95 -1.18
C SER A 155 3.61 -8.34 -0.58
N GLU A 156 2.60 -8.90 0.08
CA GLU A 156 2.60 -10.26 0.59
C GLU A 156 2.55 -11.26 -0.57
N LEU A 157 1.64 -11.05 -1.54
CA LEU A 157 1.48 -11.89 -2.73
C LEU A 157 2.78 -12.01 -3.54
N ILE A 158 3.37 -10.88 -3.93
CA ILE A 158 4.59 -10.88 -4.75
C ILE A 158 5.83 -11.38 -3.99
N GLY A 159 5.82 -11.27 -2.67
CA GLY A 159 6.89 -11.73 -1.77
C GLY A 159 6.77 -13.20 -1.35
N LEU A 160 5.71 -13.92 -1.76
CA LEU A 160 5.56 -15.33 -1.41
C LEU A 160 6.71 -16.18 -1.93
N ARG A 161 7.21 -17.04 -1.05
CA ARG A 161 8.21 -18.05 -1.38
C ARG A 161 7.56 -19.43 -1.46
N LEU A 162 8.20 -20.36 -2.14
CA LEU A 162 7.76 -21.76 -2.20
C LEU A 162 7.54 -22.35 -0.80
N ALA A 163 8.45 -22.07 0.15
CA ALA A 163 8.36 -22.53 1.53
C ALA A 163 7.18 -21.90 2.33
N ASN A 164 6.51 -20.89 1.78
CA ASN A 164 5.36 -20.27 2.41
C ASN A 164 4.00 -20.85 2.00
N VAL A 165 4.00 -21.81 1.08
CA VAL A 165 2.78 -22.37 0.49
C VAL A 165 2.75 -23.86 0.72
N ASP A 166 1.73 -24.33 1.40
CA ASP A 166 1.43 -25.75 1.55
C ASP A 166 0.15 -26.07 0.78
N LEU A 167 0.32 -26.67 -0.41
CA LEU A 167 -0.78 -27.06 -1.28
C LEU A 167 -1.47 -28.36 -0.83
N GLY A 168 -0.86 -29.11 0.10
CA GLY A 168 -1.47 -30.29 0.70
C GLY A 168 -2.44 -29.90 1.80
N LEU A 169 -2.01 -29.02 2.69
CA LEU A 169 -2.85 -28.45 3.77
C LEU A 169 -3.79 -27.34 3.28
N GLY A 170 -3.58 -26.82 2.06
CA GLY A 170 -4.39 -25.73 1.53
C GLY A 170 -4.20 -24.42 2.28
N VAL A 171 -2.95 -24.05 2.63
CA VAL A 171 -2.66 -22.83 3.39
C VAL A 171 -1.48 -22.06 2.82
N VAL A 172 -1.50 -20.74 2.97
CA VAL A 172 -0.34 -19.86 2.75
C VAL A 172 0.05 -19.14 4.03
N ARG A 173 1.36 -19.09 4.29
CA ARG A 173 1.94 -18.33 5.40
C ARG A 173 2.36 -16.97 4.88
N VAL A 174 1.76 -15.91 5.40
CA VAL A 174 2.08 -14.54 5.03
C VAL A 174 2.68 -13.77 6.20
N THR A 175 3.70 -12.97 5.91
CA THR A 175 4.36 -12.10 6.90
C THR A 175 3.88 -10.68 6.68
N GLY A 176 3.21 -10.12 7.70
CA GLY A 176 2.65 -8.77 7.69
C GLY A 176 3.57 -7.72 8.32
N LYS A 177 3.00 -6.55 8.64
CA LYS A 177 3.70 -5.46 9.32
C LYS A 177 4.24 -5.94 10.69
N GLY A 178 5.48 -5.56 11.01
CA GLY A 178 6.13 -5.96 12.26
C GLY A 178 6.54 -7.44 12.31
N ASN A 179 6.78 -8.06 11.15
CA ASN A 179 7.18 -9.47 11.02
C ASN A 179 6.17 -10.49 11.60
N LYS A 180 4.93 -10.06 11.85
CA LYS A 180 3.87 -10.97 12.34
C LYS A 180 3.43 -11.89 11.22
N GLN A 181 3.48 -13.20 11.49
CA GLN A 181 3.05 -14.24 10.56
C GLN A 181 1.61 -14.64 10.84
N ARG A 182 0.87 -14.98 9.76
CA ARG A 182 -0.43 -15.60 9.83
C ARG A 182 -0.57 -16.67 8.76
N LEU A 183 -1.36 -17.69 9.03
CA LEU A 183 -1.79 -18.69 8.06
C LEU A 183 -3.12 -18.25 7.47
N VAL A 184 -3.23 -18.32 6.15
CA VAL A 184 -4.47 -18.00 5.43
C VAL A 184 -4.85 -19.22 4.61
N PRO A 185 -6.08 -19.77 4.79
CA PRO A 185 -6.55 -20.88 4.00
C PRO A 185 -6.76 -20.47 2.54
N ILE A 186 -6.54 -21.40 1.63
CA ILE A 186 -6.79 -21.26 0.19
C ILE A 186 -7.76 -22.33 -0.28
N HIS A 187 -8.70 -21.94 -1.13
CA HIS A 187 -9.68 -22.88 -1.67
C HIS A 187 -9.11 -23.68 -2.85
N THR A 188 -9.81 -24.75 -3.24
CA THR A 188 -9.38 -25.73 -4.25
C THR A 188 -9.04 -25.12 -5.60
N ALA A 189 -9.77 -24.10 -6.06
CA ALA A 189 -9.49 -23.43 -7.34
C ALA A 189 -8.12 -22.71 -7.31
N ALA A 190 -7.78 -22.03 -6.20
CA ALA A 190 -6.48 -21.39 -6.06
C ALA A 190 -5.33 -22.42 -5.98
N ILE A 191 -5.56 -23.56 -5.31
CA ILE A 191 -4.59 -24.68 -5.29
C ILE A 191 -4.35 -25.19 -6.70
N ALA A 192 -5.42 -25.45 -7.48
CA ALA A 192 -5.33 -25.92 -8.85
C ALA A 192 -4.59 -24.93 -9.76
N ALA A 193 -4.91 -23.64 -9.66
CA ALA A 193 -4.25 -22.58 -10.43
C ALA A 193 -2.75 -22.48 -10.10
N ILE A 194 -2.37 -22.57 -8.82
CA ILE A 194 -0.96 -22.56 -8.41
C ILE A 194 -0.22 -23.80 -8.95
N ARG A 195 -0.81 -24.99 -8.85
CA ARG A 195 -0.21 -26.23 -9.41
C ARG A 195 -0.01 -26.09 -10.91
N GLN A 196 -1.03 -25.68 -11.64
CA GLN A 196 -0.94 -25.45 -13.08
C GLN A 196 0.19 -24.48 -13.44
N TYR A 197 0.31 -23.38 -12.74
CA TYR A 197 1.41 -22.42 -12.94
C TYR A 197 2.77 -23.06 -12.65
N MET A 198 2.90 -23.79 -11.54
CA MET A 198 4.16 -24.43 -11.16
C MET A 198 4.62 -25.46 -12.18
N ASP A 199 3.71 -26.20 -12.79
CA ASP A 199 4.00 -27.25 -13.75
C ASP A 199 4.26 -26.69 -15.16
N GLN A 200 3.57 -25.60 -15.56
CA GLN A 200 3.61 -25.10 -16.94
C GLN A 200 4.53 -23.88 -17.11
N ASP A 201 4.14 -22.73 -16.55
CA ASP A 201 4.82 -21.47 -16.86
C ASP A 201 6.07 -21.24 -16.01
N ARG A 202 6.06 -21.67 -14.75
CA ARG A 202 7.19 -21.41 -13.84
C ARG A 202 8.50 -22.00 -14.38
N PRO A 203 8.57 -23.26 -14.85
CA PRO A 203 9.77 -23.83 -15.46
C PRO A 203 10.19 -23.06 -16.74
N ARG A 204 9.23 -22.69 -17.58
CA ARG A 204 9.46 -21.91 -18.82
C ARG A 204 10.05 -20.52 -18.51
N LEU A 205 9.55 -19.85 -17.46
CA LEU A 205 10.03 -18.53 -17.04
C LEU A 205 11.43 -18.61 -16.42
N LEU A 206 11.70 -19.66 -15.66
CA LEU A 206 13.00 -19.88 -15.02
C LEU A 206 14.10 -20.24 -15.99
N LYS A 207 13.80 -20.98 -17.08
CA LYS A 207 14.81 -21.45 -18.06
C LYS A 207 16.00 -22.13 -17.38
N GLY A 208 15.74 -23.04 -16.45
CA GLY A 208 16.75 -23.76 -15.66
C GLY A 208 17.30 -23.00 -14.44
N ARG A 209 16.95 -21.75 -14.22
CA ARG A 209 17.39 -20.99 -13.04
C ARG A 209 16.62 -21.41 -11.78
N ILE A 210 17.27 -21.30 -10.63
CA ILE A 210 16.66 -21.55 -9.33
C ILE A 210 16.14 -20.25 -8.74
N SER A 211 14.92 -20.27 -8.17
CA SER A 211 14.35 -19.14 -7.46
C SER A 211 13.54 -19.61 -6.26
N PRO A 212 13.70 -18.98 -5.08
CA PRO A 212 12.87 -19.27 -3.92
C PRO A 212 11.47 -18.64 -4.02
N CYS A 213 11.25 -17.72 -4.98
CA CYS A 213 9.97 -17.05 -5.15
C CYS A 213 8.92 -18.00 -5.73
N LEU A 214 7.68 -17.93 -5.22
CA LEU A 214 6.57 -18.64 -5.81
C LEU A 214 6.31 -18.09 -7.22
N PHE A 215 5.98 -16.80 -7.32
CA PHE A 215 5.70 -16.13 -8.58
C PHE A 215 6.93 -15.43 -9.13
N VAL A 216 7.36 -15.84 -10.32
CA VAL A 216 8.60 -15.35 -10.93
C VAL A 216 8.35 -14.56 -12.20
N THR A 217 9.26 -13.63 -12.48
CA THR A 217 9.39 -12.97 -13.78
C THR A 217 10.26 -13.80 -14.72
N ALA A 218 10.34 -13.40 -16.00
CA ALA A 218 11.26 -13.99 -16.97
C ALA A 218 12.76 -13.86 -16.56
N ARG A 219 13.07 -13.02 -15.55
CA ARG A 219 14.43 -12.91 -14.96
C ARG A 219 14.66 -13.87 -13.78
N GLY A 220 13.65 -14.64 -13.36
CA GLY A 220 13.70 -15.52 -12.20
C GLY A 220 13.55 -14.81 -10.85
N THR A 221 13.25 -13.52 -10.86
CA THR A 221 13.03 -12.69 -9.65
C THR A 221 11.55 -12.53 -9.35
N ALA A 222 11.22 -12.10 -8.13
CA ALA A 222 9.86 -11.68 -7.78
C ALA A 222 9.37 -10.54 -8.67
N MET A 223 8.07 -10.49 -8.92
CA MET A 223 7.42 -9.40 -9.64
C MET A 223 7.40 -8.13 -8.78
N THR A 224 7.46 -6.95 -9.41
CA THR A 224 7.23 -5.68 -8.71
C THR A 224 5.74 -5.41 -8.52
N ARG A 225 5.39 -4.57 -7.53
CA ARG A 225 3.99 -4.15 -7.32
C ARG A 225 3.40 -3.46 -8.55
N GLN A 226 4.21 -2.61 -9.22
CA GLN A 226 3.79 -1.92 -10.45
C GLN A 226 3.52 -2.89 -11.59
N ALA A 227 4.40 -3.90 -11.77
CA ALA A 227 4.24 -4.90 -12.82
C ALA A 227 2.97 -5.75 -12.60
N PHE A 228 2.72 -6.19 -11.36
CA PHE A 228 1.48 -6.91 -11.04
C PHE A 228 0.24 -6.03 -11.26
N TRP A 229 0.27 -4.79 -10.85
CA TRP A 229 -0.86 -3.86 -11.06
C TRP A 229 -1.10 -3.60 -12.55
N ALA A 230 -0.05 -3.45 -13.35
CA ALA A 230 -0.16 -3.31 -14.81
C ALA A 230 -0.80 -4.56 -15.45
N SER A 231 -0.35 -5.77 -15.07
CA SER A 231 -0.94 -7.04 -15.51
C SER A 231 -2.43 -7.13 -15.11
N MET A 232 -2.77 -6.79 -13.87
CA MET A 232 -4.13 -6.82 -13.39
C MET A 232 -5.03 -5.83 -14.15
N LYS A 233 -4.56 -4.61 -14.45
CA LYS A 233 -5.28 -3.64 -15.28
C LYS A 233 -5.50 -4.14 -16.70
N LEU A 234 -4.49 -4.76 -17.31
CA LEU A 234 -4.58 -5.33 -18.64
C LEU A 234 -5.67 -6.42 -18.69
N ASN A 235 -5.64 -7.36 -17.73
CA ASN A 235 -6.64 -8.42 -17.64
C ASN A 235 -8.04 -7.87 -17.28
N GLY A 236 -8.11 -6.83 -16.44
CA GLY A 236 -9.35 -6.13 -16.16
C GLY A 236 -10.01 -5.53 -17.40
N ARG A 237 -9.23 -4.90 -18.29
CA ARG A 237 -9.76 -4.39 -19.59
C ARG A 237 -10.31 -5.52 -20.46
N LYS A 238 -9.62 -6.67 -20.52
CA LYS A 238 -10.11 -7.87 -21.23
C LYS A 238 -11.41 -8.41 -20.63
N ALA A 239 -11.56 -8.32 -19.31
CA ALA A 239 -12.77 -8.70 -18.59
C ALA A 239 -13.90 -7.66 -18.67
N GLY A 240 -13.73 -6.56 -19.40
CA GLY A 240 -14.70 -5.46 -19.50
C GLY A 240 -14.77 -4.56 -18.24
N ILE A 241 -13.72 -4.56 -17.40
CA ILE A 241 -13.65 -3.75 -16.18
C ILE A 241 -12.78 -2.51 -16.47
N PHE A 242 -13.42 -1.37 -16.70
CA PHE A 242 -12.75 -0.11 -17.07
C PHE A 242 -12.60 0.89 -15.93
N HIS A 243 -13.17 0.61 -14.76
CA HIS A 243 -13.07 1.47 -13.59
C HIS A 243 -11.90 1.05 -12.67
N ASN A 244 -11.54 1.89 -11.71
CA ASN A 244 -10.38 1.81 -10.84
C ASN A 244 -10.11 0.42 -10.24
N LEU A 245 -9.55 -0.50 -11.03
CA LEU A 245 -9.12 -1.81 -10.58
C LEU A 245 -7.74 -1.71 -9.92
N SER A 246 -7.64 -2.17 -8.69
CA SER A 246 -6.39 -2.19 -7.93
C SER A 246 -6.34 -3.41 -6.98
N PRO A 247 -5.16 -3.83 -6.51
CA PRO A 247 -5.07 -4.89 -5.51
C PRO A 247 -5.85 -4.59 -4.23
N HIS A 248 -6.00 -3.32 -3.87
CA HIS A 248 -6.82 -2.91 -2.73
C HIS A 248 -8.32 -3.12 -2.97
N VAL A 249 -8.78 -2.88 -4.20
CA VAL A 249 -10.16 -3.19 -4.62
C VAL A 249 -10.41 -4.69 -4.53
N MET A 250 -9.51 -5.53 -5.04
CA MET A 250 -9.64 -6.99 -4.95
C MET A 250 -9.70 -7.49 -3.50
N ARG A 251 -8.84 -6.96 -2.63
CA ARG A 251 -8.86 -7.28 -1.21
C ARG A 251 -10.16 -6.81 -0.53
N HIS A 252 -10.67 -5.63 -0.90
CA HIS A 252 -11.96 -5.14 -0.41
C HIS A 252 -13.10 -6.04 -0.90
N THR A 253 -13.09 -6.42 -2.18
CA THR A 253 -14.03 -7.37 -2.78
C THR A 253 -14.04 -8.71 -2.04
N PHE A 254 -12.86 -9.28 -1.76
CA PHE A 254 -12.75 -10.49 -0.95
C PHE A 254 -13.43 -10.34 0.41
N ALA A 255 -13.12 -9.27 1.15
CA ALA A 255 -13.71 -9.04 2.47
C ALA A 255 -15.22 -8.88 2.41
N THR A 256 -15.72 -8.12 1.43
CA THR A 256 -17.16 -7.90 1.21
C THR A 256 -17.88 -9.23 0.90
N HIS A 257 -17.35 -10.00 -0.06
CA HIS A 257 -17.98 -11.27 -0.45
C HIS A 257 -17.96 -12.32 0.67
N LEU A 258 -16.94 -12.32 1.55
CA LEU A 258 -16.93 -13.18 2.72
C LEU A 258 -18.03 -12.79 3.72
N LEU A 259 -18.18 -11.49 4.00
CA LEU A 259 -19.21 -10.99 4.91
C LEU A 259 -20.62 -11.24 4.35
N GLU A 260 -20.84 -11.02 3.05
CA GLU A 260 -22.09 -11.37 2.36
C GLU A 260 -22.38 -12.88 2.39
N GLY A 261 -21.33 -13.71 2.42
CA GLY A 261 -21.39 -15.16 2.57
C GLY A 261 -21.62 -15.62 4.02
N GLY A 262 -21.78 -14.70 4.98
CA GLY A 262 -22.07 -15.03 6.38
C GLY A 262 -20.83 -15.26 7.25
N ALA A 263 -19.61 -14.97 6.75
CA ALA A 263 -18.42 -15.04 7.59
C ALA A 263 -18.45 -13.98 8.68
N ASP A 264 -18.01 -14.34 9.88
CA ASP A 264 -17.93 -13.37 10.99
C ASP A 264 -16.81 -12.35 10.78
N LEU A 265 -17.03 -11.14 11.28
CA LEU A 265 -16.12 -10.01 11.09
C LEU A 265 -14.72 -10.26 11.66
N ARG A 266 -14.61 -10.99 12.77
CA ARG A 266 -13.30 -11.29 13.43
C ARG A 266 -12.49 -12.26 12.59
N SER A 267 -13.13 -13.29 12.01
CA SER A 267 -12.46 -14.22 11.09
C SER A 267 -11.92 -13.50 9.84
N VAL A 268 -12.75 -12.66 9.22
CA VAL A 268 -12.31 -11.83 8.08
C VAL A 268 -11.14 -10.92 8.48
N GLN A 269 -11.20 -10.30 9.64
CA GLN A 269 -10.14 -9.44 10.17
C GLN A 269 -8.83 -10.21 10.40
N ALA A 270 -8.91 -11.40 10.98
CA ALA A 270 -7.76 -12.28 11.21
C ALA A 270 -7.08 -12.67 9.89
N MET A 271 -7.86 -13.09 8.89
CA MET A 271 -7.35 -13.43 7.54
C MET A 271 -6.66 -12.22 6.88
N LEU A 272 -7.26 -11.04 6.99
CA LEU A 272 -6.70 -9.81 6.45
C LEU A 272 -5.49 -9.30 7.22
N GLY A 273 -5.32 -9.64 8.50
CA GLY A 273 -4.25 -9.14 9.35
C GLY A 273 -4.37 -7.62 9.57
N HIS A 274 -5.57 -7.15 9.90
CA HIS A 274 -5.81 -5.79 10.36
C HIS A 274 -5.55 -5.71 11.86
N ALA A 275 -4.69 -4.77 12.27
CA ALA A 275 -4.40 -4.52 13.68
C ALA A 275 -5.54 -3.76 14.38
N ASP A 276 -6.45 -3.12 13.62
CA ASP A 276 -7.52 -2.26 14.13
C ASP A 276 -8.88 -2.68 13.53
N LEU A 277 -9.86 -2.86 14.41
CA LEU A 277 -11.26 -3.17 14.09
C LEU A 277 -11.91 -2.10 13.18
N ALA A 278 -11.58 -0.83 13.38
CA ALA A 278 -12.16 0.29 12.64
C ALA A 278 -11.92 0.19 11.11
N THR A 279 -10.88 -0.51 10.68
CA THR A 279 -10.60 -0.70 9.25
C THR A 279 -11.54 -1.72 8.62
N THR A 280 -11.96 -2.74 9.37
CA THR A 280 -12.86 -3.79 8.87
C THR A 280 -14.33 -3.39 9.05
N GLU A 281 -14.68 -2.64 10.10
CA GLU A 281 -16.02 -2.08 10.31
C GLU A 281 -16.45 -1.12 9.20
N LYS A 282 -15.53 -0.34 8.61
CA LYS A 282 -15.82 0.51 7.45
C LYS A 282 -16.28 -0.29 6.23
N ILE A 283 -15.91 -1.57 6.15
CA ILE A 283 -16.37 -2.48 5.10
C ILE A 283 -17.80 -2.92 5.39
N GLY A 284 -18.12 -3.26 6.65
CA GLY A 284 -19.46 -3.68 7.08
C GLY A 284 -20.52 -2.57 7.01
N ARG A 285 -20.15 -1.31 7.38
CA ARG A 285 -21.09 -0.16 7.38
C ARG A 285 -21.45 0.36 5.98
N ALA A 286 -20.77 -0.08 4.93
CA ALA A 286 -21.12 0.29 3.55
C ALA A 286 -22.31 -0.54 3.00
N HIS A 287 -22.84 -1.45 3.79
CA HIS A 287 -23.89 -2.41 3.39
C HIS A 287 -25.15 -2.41 4.28
N VAL A 288 -25.27 -1.44 5.20
CA VAL A 288 -26.50 -1.22 5.99
C VAL A 288 -27.27 -0.02 5.47
#